data_c528a01ce75bdfcfb39f2eb91f0ba907
#
_entry.id   c528a01ce75bdfcfb39f2eb91f0ba907
#
_cell.length_a   1.000
_cell.length_b   1.000
_cell.length_c   1.000
_cell.angle_alpha   90.00
_cell.angle_beta   90.00
_cell.angle_gamma   90.00
#
_symmetry.space_group_name_H-M   'P 1'
#
loop_
_entity.id
_entity.type
_entity.pdbx_description
1 polymer ?
#
loop_
_entity_poly.entity_id
_entity_poly.type
_entity_poly.pdbx_seq_one_letter_code
_entity_poly.pdbx_strand_id
1 'polypeptide(L)'
;EWLCLVNLRKSGTRESILLWLNNFSILKKLFAVSFFLLLIPGIYMMTEIWVDAAWAILGIIGLLSLSISGSVFSGKKMIDIKKKAAHGETEFPLSKLSAKVRDNYFWNSYLIRAFAALGIVFIMTFKTGFLDSIIVLAASVLIGYATGKVTQTSELQQKAEIKEESVLQ
;
A
#
# COMPACT_ATOMS: atom_id res chain seq x y z
N GLU A 1 -0.20 -4.35 6.74
CA GLU A 1 -1.17 -3.67 5.86
C GLU A 1 -2.01 -4.67 5.04
N TRP A 2 -1.41 -5.70 4.43
CA TRP A 2 -2.10 -6.73 3.65
C TRP A 2 -3.29 -7.35 4.38
N LEU A 3 -3.07 -7.89 5.58
CA LEU A 3 -4.12 -8.52 6.37
C LEU A 3 -5.28 -7.57 6.68
N CYS A 4 -4.97 -6.31 6.99
CA CYS A 4 -6.01 -5.31 7.22
C CYS A 4 -6.84 -5.03 5.96
N LEU A 5 -6.20 -4.94 4.78
CA LEU A 5 -6.90 -4.71 3.52
C LEU A 5 -7.78 -5.90 3.12
N VAL A 6 -7.27 -7.13 3.26
CA VAL A 6 -8.04 -8.35 2.95
C VAL A 6 -9.26 -8.48 3.87
N ASN A 7 -9.08 -8.30 5.18
CA ASN A 7 -10.18 -8.39 6.14
C ASN A 7 -11.17 -7.22 6.00
N LEU A 8 -10.67 -6.01 5.73
CA LEU A 8 -11.52 -4.86 5.44
C LEU A 8 -12.42 -5.12 4.22
N ARG A 9 -11.90 -5.79 3.19
CA ARG A 9 -12.64 -6.17 1.98
C ARG A 9 -13.70 -7.24 2.22
N LYS A 10 -13.45 -8.14 3.19
CA LYS A 10 -14.39 -9.20 3.63
C LYS A 10 -15.43 -8.71 4.64
N SER A 11 -15.23 -7.53 5.22
CA SER A 11 -16.13 -6.98 6.24
C SER A 11 -17.50 -6.68 5.66
N GLY A 12 -18.54 -7.35 6.19
CA GLY A 12 -19.94 -7.15 5.82
C GLY A 12 -20.70 -6.21 6.76
N THR A 13 -20.12 -5.85 7.91
CA THR A 13 -20.76 -4.99 8.91
C THR A 13 -19.99 -3.68 9.12
N ARG A 14 -20.71 -2.62 9.49
CA ARG A 14 -20.13 -1.31 9.73
C ARG A 14 -19.12 -1.32 10.88
N GLU A 15 -19.44 -2.04 11.94
CA GLU A 15 -18.57 -2.20 13.10
C GLU A 15 -17.24 -2.87 12.74
N SER A 16 -17.29 -3.93 11.95
CA SER A 16 -16.09 -4.60 11.44
C SER A 16 -15.23 -3.64 10.60
N ILE A 17 -15.85 -2.84 9.75
CA ILE A 17 -15.12 -1.83 8.94
C ILE A 17 -14.44 -0.82 9.85
N LEU A 18 -15.13 -0.29 10.86
CA LEU A 18 -14.55 0.68 11.81
C LEU A 18 -13.40 0.06 12.62
N LEU A 19 -13.54 -1.19 13.03
CA LEU A 19 -12.53 -1.90 13.80
C LEU A 19 -11.25 -2.10 12.97
N TRP A 20 -11.37 -2.51 11.72
CA TRP A 20 -10.22 -2.66 10.81
C TRP A 20 -9.58 -1.32 10.44
N LEU A 21 -10.37 -0.26 10.25
CA LEU A 21 -9.85 1.09 10.01
C LEU A 21 -9.10 1.64 11.23
N ASN A 22 -9.54 1.32 12.44
CA ASN A 22 -8.84 1.71 13.65
C ASN A 22 -7.51 0.97 13.79
N ASN A 23 -7.50 -0.35 13.57
CA ASN A 23 -6.29 -1.16 13.55
C ASN A 23 -5.29 -0.66 12.50
N PHE A 24 -5.77 -0.29 11.31
CA PHE A 24 -4.93 0.29 10.27
C PHE A 24 -4.29 1.61 10.72
N SER A 25 -5.02 2.44 11.48
CA SER A 25 -4.49 3.68 12.04
C SER A 25 -3.36 3.43 13.06
N ILE A 26 -3.49 2.39 13.88
CA ILE A 26 -2.45 1.97 14.83
C ILE A 26 -1.22 1.47 14.08
N LEU A 27 -1.42 0.59 13.08
CA LEU A 27 -0.31 0.10 12.25
C LEU A 27 0.47 1.23 11.57
N LYS A 28 -0.22 2.29 11.12
CA LYS A 28 0.44 3.46 10.54
C LYS A 28 1.33 4.19 11.53
N LYS A 29 0.90 4.35 12.78
CA LYS A 29 1.73 4.96 13.83
C LYS A 29 2.96 4.11 14.11
N LEU A 30 2.78 2.80 14.20
CA LEU A 30 3.87 1.85 14.42
C LEU A 30 4.87 1.88 13.26
N PHE A 31 4.39 1.93 12.03
CA PHE A 31 5.22 2.08 10.84
C PHE A 31 6.03 3.39 10.87
N ALA A 32 5.41 4.50 11.25
CA ALA A 32 6.11 5.78 11.35
C ALA A 32 7.25 5.73 12.38
N VAL A 33 7.01 5.15 13.56
CA VAL A 33 8.03 4.98 14.59
C VAL A 33 9.17 4.10 14.08
N SER A 34 8.86 2.94 13.49
CA SER A 34 9.86 2.02 12.91
C SER A 34 10.65 2.67 11.78
N PHE A 35 10.01 3.51 10.97
CA PHE A 35 10.65 4.25 9.90
C PHE A 35 11.72 5.20 10.43
N PHE A 36 11.41 6.01 11.44
CA PHE A 36 12.39 6.92 12.06
C PHE A 36 13.51 6.16 12.77
N LEU A 37 13.19 5.05 13.44
CA LEU A 37 14.15 4.20 14.12
C LEU A 37 15.17 3.57 13.17
N LEU A 38 14.80 3.30 11.93
CA LEU A 38 15.69 2.80 10.88
C LEU A 38 16.41 3.95 10.14
N LEU A 39 15.74 5.08 9.93
CA LEU A 39 16.25 6.20 9.17
C LEU A 39 17.44 6.88 9.89
N ILE A 40 17.32 7.09 11.20
CA ILE A 40 18.36 7.80 11.99
C ILE A 40 19.70 7.06 11.92
N PRO A 41 19.81 5.77 12.29
CA PRO A 41 21.08 5.05 12.17
C PRO A 41 21.52 4.87 10.73
N GLY A 42 20.59 4.77 9.78
CA GLY A 42 20.90 4.70 8.34
C GLY A 42 21.61 5.95 7.84
N ILE A 43 21.14 7.13 8.21
CA ILE A 43 21.79 8.41 7.87
C ILE A 43 23.14 8.51 8.55
N TYR A 44 23.24 8.15 9.83
CA TYR A 44 24.50 8.16 10.56
C TYR A 44 25.56 7.28 9.90
N MET A 45 25.22 6.04 9.57
CA MET A 45 26.15 5.14 8.87
C MET A 45 26.56 5.66 7.48
N MET A 46 25.65 6.34 6.79
CA MET A 46 25.95 6.94 5.51
C MET A 46 26.98 8.06 5.61
N THR A 47 26.89 8.91 6.62
CA THR A 47 27.83 10.04 6.80
C THR A 47 29.21 9.59 7.25
N GLU A 48 29.32 8.52 8.03
CA GLU A 48 30.59 8.07 8.60
C GLU A 48 31.32 7.02 7.73
N ILE A 49 30.57 6.13 7.06
CA ILE A 49 31.15 4.94 6.42
C ILE A 49 31.01 4.95 4.90
N TRP A 50 29.91 5.51 4.38
CA TRP A 50 29.53 5.38 2.95
C TRP A 50 29.23 6.73 2.30
N VAL A 51 30.09 7.71 2.47
CA VAL A 51 29.90 9.10 1.99
C VAL A 51 29.59 9.18 0.50
N ASP A 52 30.19 8.30 -0.33
CA ASP A 52 30.01 8.28 -1.79
C ASP A 52 29.14 7.13 -2.31
N ALA A 53 28.40 6.45 -1.44
CA ALA A 53 27.59 5.29 -1.83
C ALA A 53 26.26 5.71 -2.49
N ALA A 54 26.25 5.77 -3.80
CA ALA A 54 25.08 6.14 -4.60
C ALA A 54 23.82 5.29 -4.29
N TRP A 55 24.00 3.99 -4.01
CA TRP A 55 22.91 3.09 -3.61
C TRP A 55 22.27 3.50 -2.28
N ALA A 56 23.05 4.04 -1.33
CA ALA A 56 22.52 4.47 -0.05
C ALA A 56 21.67 5.74 -0.19
N ILE A 57 22.13 6.70 -1.00
CA ILE A 57 21.36 7.92 -1.31
C ILE A 57 20.03 7.56 -1.98
N LEU A 58 20.06 6.70 -3.01
CA LEU A 58 18.85 6.25 -3.71
C LEU A 58 17.93 5.45 -2.79
N GLY A 59 18.47 4.63 -1.89
CA GLY A 59 17.71 3.91 -0.87
C GLY A 59 16.95 4.85 0.07
N ILE A 60 17.60 5.90 0.58
CA ILE A 60 16.96 6.91 1.45
C ILE A 60 15.88 7.69 0.68
N ILE A 61 16.17 8.15 -0.54
CA ILE A 61 15.18 8.84 -1.37
C ILE A 61 13.99 7.93 -1.66
N GLY A 62 14.23 6.65 -1.95
CA GLY A 62 13.19 5.64 -2.18
C GLY A 62 12.32 5.45 -0.94
N LEU A 63 12.91 5.30 0.25
CA LEU A 63 12.19 5.17 1.51
C LEU A 63 11.33 6.40 1.83
N LEU A 64 11.87 7.60 1.63
CA LEU A 64 11.12 8.85 1.80
C LEU A 64 9.94 8.93 0.83
N SER A 65 10.16 8.60 -0.45
CA SER A 65 9.12 8.57 -1.47
C SER A 65 8.01 7.58 -1.13
N LEU A 66 8.34 6.38 -0.61
CA LEU A 66 7.36 5.40 -0.13
C LEU A 66 6.55 5.92 1.06
N SER A 67 7.21 6.57 2.01
CA SER A 67 6.55 7.13 3.19
C SER A 67 5.55 8.23 2.82
N ILE A 68 5.95 9.15 1.94
CA ILE A 68 5.10 10.24 1.45
C ILE A 68 3.93 9.68 0.63
N SER A 69 4.19 8.78 -0.31
CA SER A 69 3.15 8.18 -1.14
C SER A 69 2.12 7.40 -0.31
N GLY A 70 2.57 6.65 0.70
CA GLY A 70 1.69 5.94 1.63
C GLY A 70 0.77 6.87 2.44
N SER A 71 1.31 7.99 2.89
CA SER A 71 0.55 8.97 3.67
C SER A 71 -0.44 9.75 2.81
N VAL A 72 -0.03 10.19 1.62
CA VAL A 72 -0.85 11.05 0.74
C VAL A 72 -1.94 10.23 0.04
N PHE A 73 -1.61 9.10 -0.59
CA PHE A 73 -2.58 8.36 -1.41
C PHE A 73 -3.53 7.49 -0.59
N SER A 74 -3.00 6.71 0.36
CA SER A 74 -3.86 5.83 1.17
C SER A 74 -4.40 6.52 2.42
N GLY A 75 -3.64 7.47 3.00
CA GLY A 75 -3.99 8.13 4.23
C GLY A 75 -5.26 8.97 4.13
N LYS A 76 -5.34 9.84 3.12
CA LYS A 76 -6.50 10.74 2.92
C LYS A 76 -7.79 9.96 2.66
N LYS A 77 -7.74 8.95 1.79
CA LYS A 77 -8.90 8.10 1.48
C LYS A 77 -9.38 7.31 2.70
N MET A 78 -8.45 6.76 3.50
CA MET A 78 -8.82 6.03 4.72
C MET A 78 -9.46 6.91 5.78
N ILE A 79 -8.98 8.14 5.94
CA ILE A 79 -9.59 9.12 6.85
C ILE A 79 -11.01 9.48 6.38
N ASP A 80 -11.22 9.68 5.09
CA ASP A 80 -12.53 9.95 4.51
C ASP A 80 -13.50 8.78 4.73
N ILE A 81 -13.05 7.54 4.51
CA ILE A 81 -13.85 6.34 4.78
C ILE A 81 -14.17 6.23 6.28
N LYS A 82 -13.20 6.49 7.17
CA LYS A 82 -13.40 6.46 8.62
C LYS A 82 -14.43 7.51 9.07
N LYS A 83 -14.34 8.72 8.55
CA LYS A 83 -15.33 9.77 8.83
C LYS A 83 -16.73 9.35 8.37
N LYS A 84 -16.88 8.85 7.15
CA LYS A 84 -18.17 8.37 6.61
C LYS A 84 -18.70 7.14 7.34
N ALA A 85 -17.83 6.26 7.81
CA ALA A 85 -18.23 5.13 8.64
C ALA A 85 -18.67 5.57 10.05
N ALA A 86 -18.15 6.67 10.57
CA ALA A 86 -18.57 7.23 11.87
C ALA A 86 -19.92 7.97 11.81
N HIS A 87 -20.32 8.50 10.64
CA HIS A 87 -21.63 9.08 10.42
C HIS A 87 -22.71 7.99 10.36
N GLY A 88 -23.88 8.23 10.91
CA GLY A 88 -24.97 7.24 11.00
C GLY A 88 -25.40 6.64 9.64
N GLU A 89 -26.19 5.57 9.70
CA GLU A 89 -26.67 4.88 8.48
C GLU A 89 -27.59 5.75 7.61
N THR A 90 -28.27 6.72 8.21
CA THR A 90 -29.11 7.70 7.54
C THR A 90 -28.35 8.59 6.57
N GLU A 91 -27.11 8.95 6.89
CA GLU A 91 -26.31 9.81 6.03
C GLU A 91 -25.48 9.04 5.01
N PHE A 92 -25.00 7.83 5.37
CA PHE A 92 -24.15 7.04 4.46
C PHE A 92 -24.46 5.54 4.55
N PRO A 93 -25.24 4.97 3.60
CA PRO A 93 -25.64 3.58 3.63
C PRO A 93 -24.47 2.61 3.48
N LEU A 94 -24.57 1.44 4.11
CA LEU A 94 -23.54 0.40 4.15
C LEU A 94 -23.10 -0.05 2.75
N SER A 95 -24.01 -0.09 1.78
CA SER A 95 -23.72 -0.45 0.39
C SER A 95 -22.70 0.49 -0.28
N LYS A 96 -22.83 1.79 -0.05
CA LYS A 96 -21.88 2.78 -0.56
C LYS A 96 -20.54 2.75 0.19
N LEU A 97 -20.55 2.42 1.46
CA LEU A 97 -19.35 2.27 2.27
C LEU A 97 -18.54 1.06 1.83
N SER A 98 -19.19 -0.09 1.65
CA SER A 98 -18.57 -1.33 1.20
C SER A 98 -18.02 -1.20 -0.23
N ALA A 99 -18.73 -0.52 -1.14
CA ALA A 99 -18.23 -0.22 -2.47
C ALA A 99 -16.93 0.61 -2.43
N LYS A 100 -16.86 1.60 -1.55
CA LYS A 100 -15.69 2.47 -1.40
C LYS A 100 -14.48 1.75 -0.77
N VAL A 101 -14.73 0.79 0.10
CA VAL A 101 -13.70 -0.07 0.70
C VAL A 101 -13.18 -1.10 -0.32
N ARG A 102 -14.05 -1.57 -1.21
CA ARG A 102 -13.72 -2.54 -2.28
C ARG A 102 -13.04 -1.90 -3.50
N ASP A 103 -12.79 -0.59 -3.48
CA ASP A 103 -12.13 0.11 -4.58
C ASP A 103 -10.74 -0.49 -4.86
N ASN A 104 -10.55 -0.94 -6.10
CA ASN A 104 -9.30 -1.55 -6.58
C ASN A 104 -8.09 -0.60 -6.49
N TYR A 105 -8.34 0.70 -6.35
CA TYR A 105 -7.29 1.69 -6.14
C TYR A 105 -6.42 1.40 -4.92
N PHE A 106 -7.03 0.96 -3.80
CA PHE A 106 -6.27 0.61 -2.59
C PHE A 106 -5.35 -0.57 -2.81
N TRP A 107 -5.84 -1.58 -3.53
CA TRP A 107 -5.10 -2.79 -3.82
C TRP A 107 -3.90 -2.50 -4.72
N ASN A 108 -4.13 -1.78 -5.81
CA ASN A 108 -3.09 -1.40 -6.76
C ASN A 108 -2.02 -0.51 -6.10
N SER A 109 -2.45 0.51 -5.34
CA SER A 109 -1.53 1.38 -4.60
C SER A 109 -0.69 0.62 -3.56
N TYR A 110 -1.26 -0.41 -2.92
CA TYR A 110 -0.53 -1.26 -1.99
C TYR A 110 0.52 -2.12 -2.71
N LEU A 111 0.16 -2.77 -3.81
CA LEU A 111 1.08 -3.63 -4.58
C LEU A 111 2.27 -2.84 -5.12
N ILE A 112 2.03 -1.68 -5.72
CA ILE A 112 3.10 -0.80 -6.21
C ILE A 112 4.09 -0.48 -5.07
N ARG A 113 3.60 -0.12 -3.90
CA ARG A 113 4.46 0.18 -2.74
C ARG A 113 5.20 -1.04 -2.21
N ALA A 114 4.55 -2.21 -2.17
CA ALA A 114 5.17 -3.44 -1.73
C ALA A 114 6.34 -3.85 -2.65
N PHE A 115 6.14 -3.80 -3.96
CA PHE A 115 7.19 -4.08 -4.92
C PHE A 115 8.30 -3.03 -4.91
N ALA A 116 7.97 -1.74 -4.77
CA ALA A 116 8.97 -0.69 -4.62
C ALA A 116 9.82 -0.88 -3.35
N ALA A 117 9.21 -1.28 -2.23
CA ALA A 117 9.94 -1.61 -1.01
C ALA A 117 10.90 -2.80 -1.22
N LEU A 118 10.46 -3.84 -1.92
CA LEU A 118 11.32 -4.97 -2.29
C LEU A 118 12.49 -4.53 -3.17
N GLY A 119 12.26 -3.63 -4.12
CA GLY A 119 13.31 -3.04 -4.95
C GLY A 119 14.35 -2.28 -4.12
N ILE A 120 13.93 -1.49 -3.13
CA ILE A 120 14.83 -0.77 -2.22
C ILE A 120 15.67 -1.76 -1.39
N VAL A 121 15.03 -2.80 -0.82
CA VAL A 121 15.75 -3.84 -0.08
C VAL A 121 16.79 -4.53 -0.97
N PHE A 122 16.44 -4.83 -2.22
CA PHE A 122 17.35 -5.44 -3.19
C PHE A 122 18.58 -4.55 -3.43
N ILE A 123 18.38 -3.25 -3.72
CA ILE A 123 19.46 -2.28 -3.93
C ILE A 123 20.38 -2.20 -2.72
N MET A 124 19.82 -2.14 -1.52
CA MET A 124 20.59 -2.06 -0.27
C MET A 124 21.39 -3.34 0.00
N THR A 125 20.86 -4.50 -0.40
CA THR A 125 21.52 -5.81 -0.19
C THR A 125 22.66 -6.01 -1.17
N PHE A 126 22.44 -5.72 -2.45
CA PHE A 126 23.41 -5.97 -3.52
C PHE A 126 24.38 -4.80 -3.76
N LYS A 127 24.14 -3.65 -3.10
CA LYS A 127 24.97 -2.44 -3.23
C LYS A 127 25.25 -2.09 -4.70
N THR A 128 24.20 -2.11 -5.50
CA THR A 128 24.27 -1.89 -6.96
C THR A 128 24.77 -0.48 -7.31
N GLY A 129 25.34 -0.33 -8.51
CA GLY A 129 25.74 0.96 -9.04
C GLY A 129 24.53 1.93 -9.20
N PHE A 130 24.81 3.19 -9.47
CA PHE A 130 23.75 4.21 -9.59
C PHE A 130 22.72 3.88 -10.68
N LEU A 131 23.19 3.54 -11.87
CA LEU A 131 22.32 3.19 -13.02
C LEU A 131 21.51 1.92 -12.75
N ASP A 132 22.17 0.89 -12.22
CA ASP A 132 21.52 -0.38 -11.91
C ASP A 132 20.43 -0.19 -10.84
N SER A 133 20.67 0.66 -9.85
CA SER A 133 19.70 0.99 -8.80
C SER A 133 18.45 1.67 -9.36
N ILE A 134 18.59 2.58 -10.32
CA ILE A 134 17.45 3.23 -10.99
C ILE A 134 16.67 2.21 -11.81
N ILE A 135 17.34 1.33 -12.54
CA ILE A 135 16.70 0.27 -13.34
C ILE A 135 15.90 -0.67 -12.43
N VAL A 136 16.48 -1.10 -11.33
CA VAL A 136 15.82 -2.00 -10.35
C VAL A 136 14.59 -1.34 -9.75
N LEU A 137 14.67 -0.06 -9.35
CA LEU A 137 13.52 0.68 -8.82
C LEU A 137 12.42 0.82 -9.86
N ALA A 138 12.75 1.20 -11.08
CA ALA A 138 11.80 1.34 -12.17
C ALA A 138 11.12 -0.01 -12.48
N ALA A 139 11.91 -1.08 -12.61
CA ALA A 139 11.40 -2.43 -12.84
C ALA A 139 10.46 -2.89 -11.71
N SER A 140 10.83 -2.67 -10.45
CA SER A 140 10.02 -3.02 -9.30
C SER A 140 8.66 -2.32 -9.30
N VAL A 141 8.63 -1.02 -9.62
CA VAL A 141 7.37 -0.24 -9.72
C VAL A 141 6.51 -0.74 -10.89
N LEU A 142 7.12 -1.03 -12.05
CA LEU A 142 6.41 -1.57 -13.21
C LEU A 142 5.81 -2.95 -12.93
N ILE A 143 6.55 -3.84 -12.27
CA ILE A 143 6.06 -5.17 -11.86
C ILE A 143 4.88 -4.99 -10.88
N GLY A 144 4.99 -4.10 -9.90
CA GLY A 144 3.91 -3.82 -8.96
C GLY A 144 2.64 -3.30 -9.66
N TYR A 145 2.79 -2.42 -10.64
CA TYR A 145 1.69 -1.93 -11.46
C TYR A 145 1.05 -3.01 -12.32
N ALA A 146 1.87 -3.81 -13.01
CA ALA A 146 1.40 -4.92 -13.85
C ALA A 146 0.64 -5.97 -13.02
N THR A 147 1.19 -6.37 -11.87
CA THR A 147 0.54 -7.31 -10.94
C THR A 147 -0.81 -6.77 -10.47
N GLY A 148 -0.89 -5.48 -10.16
CA GLY A 148 -2.15 -4.83 -9.78
C GLY A 148 -3.22 -4.87 -10.89
N LYS A 149 -2.82 -4.65 -12.13
CA LYS A 149 -3.70 -4.75 -13.31
C LYS A 149 -4.20 -6.18 -13.53
N VAL A 150 -3.31 -7.17 -13.48
CA VAL A 150 -3.67 -8.60 -13.67
C VAL A 150 -4.67 -9.05 -12.61
N THR A 151 -4.42 -8.72 -11.33
CA THR A 151 -5.35 -9.06 -10.25
C THR A 151 -6.74 -8.43 -10.44
N GLN A 152 -6.80 -7.21 -10.98
CA GLN A 152 -8.05 -6.53 -11.27
C GLN A 152 -8.84 -7.22 -12.40
N THR A 153 -8.15 -7.66 -13.45
CA THR A 153 -8.78 -8.33 -14.59
C THR A 153 -9.36 -9.68 -14.18
N SER A 154 -8.63 -10.47 -13.38
CA SER A 154 -9.11 -11.78 -12.91
C SER A 154 -10.35 -11.67 -12.00
N GLU A 155 -10.44 -10.63 -11.16
CA GLU A 155 -11.64 -10.39 -10.35
C GLU A 155 -12.87 -10.01 -11.19
N LEU A 156 -12.67 -9.26 -12.27
CA LEU A 156 -13.76 -8.90 -13.18
C LEU A 156 -14.29 -10.12 -13.94
N GLN A 157 -13.41 -11.00 -14.39
CA GLN A 157 -13.78 -12.25 -15.05
C GLN A 157 -14.57 -13.16 -14.11
N GLN A 158 -14.09 -13.39 -12.90
CA GLN A 158 -14.78 -14.21 -11.92
C GLN A 158 -16.17 -13.67 -11.57
N LYS A 159 -16.34 -12.34 -11.51
CA LYS A 159 -17.66 -11.73 -11.29
C LYS A 159 -18.60 -11.88 -12.48
N ALA A 160 -18.07 -11.88 -13.71
CA ALA A 160 -18.86 -12.12 -14.92
C ALA A 160 -19.36 -13.57 -14.96
N GLU A 161 -18.50 -14.54 -14.68
CA GLU A 161 -18.85 -15.97 -14.60
C GLU A 161 -19.97 -16.24 -13.57
N ILE A 162 -19.81 -15.72 -12.33
CA ILE A 162 -20.83 -15.89 -11.27
C ILE A 162 -22.17 -15.27 -11.67
N LYS A 163 -22.14 -14.15 -12.41
CA LYS A 163 -23.35 -13.49 -12.86
C LYS A 163 -24.06 -14.28 -13.97
N GLU A 164 -23.32 -14.87 -14.89
CA GLU A 164 -23.87 -15.75 -15.92
C GLU A 164 -24.50 -17.00 -15.32
N GLU A 165 -23.84 -17.62 -14.35
CA GLU A 165 -24.35 -18.80 -13.64
C GLU A 165 -25.67 -18.51 -12.88
N SER A 166 -25.79 -17.30 -12.30
CA SER A 166 -26.97 -16.84 -11.57
C SER A 166 -28.17 -16.51 -12.47
N VAL A 167 -27.95 -16.31 -13.78
CA VAL A 167 -29.02 -16.03 -14.76
C VAL A 167 -29.56 -17.34 -15.38
N LEU A 168 -28.79 -18.42 -15.32
CA LEU A 168 -29.14 -19.73 -15.86
C LEU A 168 -29.91 -20.62 -14.84
N GLN A 169 -30.03 -20.21 -13.58
CA GLN A 169 -30.87 -20.83 -12.54
C GLN A 169 -32.18 -20.08 -12.36
#